data_8e12a5fc20795f026c9fa7b0200d4845
#
_entry.id   8e12a5fc20795f026c9fa7b0200d4845
#
_cell.length_a   1.000
_cell.length_b   1.000
_cell.length_c   1.000
_cell.angle_alpha   90.00
_cell.angle_beta   90.00
_cell.angle_gamma   90.00
#
_symmetry.space_group_name_H-M   'P 1'
#
loop_
_entity.id
_entity.type
_entity.pdbx_description
1 polymer ?
#
loop_
_entity_poly.entity_id
_entity_poly.type
_entity_poly.pdbx_seq_one_letter_code
_entity_poly.pdbx_strand_id
1 'polypeptide(L)'
;MDIIKKLRRAGLSSKPEDITEFVSTGSYAMNWVISGRFDGGIPIGAITQIQGGSSSAKTAVLSNVLGRAQKRGYHVAIADVENTLSPSYCNIFGLDSDNLILYNTRSIEETFDWMEKVISEI
;
A
#
# COMPACT_ATOMS: atom_id res chain seq x y z
N MET A 1 -27.74 8.78 -28.33
CA MET A 1 -26.61 9.15 -27.46
C MET A 1 -25.97 7.86 -26.94
N ASP A 2 -24.67 7.78 -27.04
CA ASP A 2 -23.92 6.65 -26.48
C ASP A 2 -24.13 6.57 -24.96
N ILE A 3 -24.56 5.42 -24.48
CA ILE A 3 -24.84 5.15 -23.05
C ILE A 3 -23.63 5.46 -22.17
N ILE A 4 -22.43 5.17 -22.64
CA ILE A 4 -21.19 5.43 -21.90
C ILE A 4 -20.99 6.92 -21.66
N LYS A 5 -21.23 7.74 -22.66
CA LYS A 5 -21.15 9.22 -22.53
C LYS A 5 -22.21 9.75 -21.55
N LYS A 6 -23.41 9.17 -21.55
CA LYS A 6 -24.46 9.53 -20.60
C LYS A 6 -24.06 9.19 -19.17
N LEU A 7 -23.52 7.99 -18.93
CA LEU A 7 -23.09 7.55 -17.62
C LEU A 7 -21.91 8.39 -17.10
N ARG A 8 -20.96 8.74 -17.97
CA ARG A 8 -19.85 9.64 -17.60
C ARG A 8 -20.34 11.03 -17.19
N ARG A 9 -21.26 11.61 -17.92
CA ARG A 9 -21.85 12.92 -17.58
C ARG A 9 -22.60 12.88 -16.25
N ALA A 10 -23.21 11.75 -15.92
CA ALA A 10 -23.91 11.54 -14.65
C ALA A 10 -22.97 11.19 -13.48
N GLY A 11 -21.65 11.11 -13.69
CA GLY A 11 -20.68 10.73 -12.66
C GLY A 11 -20.71 9.25 -12.28
N LEU A 12 -21.40 8.41 -13.06
CA LEU A 12 -21.56 6.97 -12.82
C LEU A 12 -20.51 6.12 -13.54
N SER A 13 -19.66 6.74 -14.34
CA SER A 13 -18.56 6.06 -15.05
C SER A 13 -17.42 7.04 -15.28
N SER A 14 -16.18 6.59 -15.09
CA SER A 14 -14.96 7.32 -15.39
C SER A 14 -14.23 6.71 -16.58
N LYS A 15 -13.25 7.42 -17.12
CA LYS A 15 -12.29 6.85 -18.06
C LYS A 15 -11.22 6.09 -17.27
N PRO A 16 -10.69 4.98 -17.80
CA PRO A 16 -9.47 4.40 -17.27
C PRO A 16 -8.33 5.43 -17.37
N GLU A 17 -7.52 5.47 -16.35
CA GLU A 17 -6.31 6.29 -16.31
C GLU A 17 -5.10 5.38 -16.14
N ASP A 18 -4.00 5.75 -16.79
CA ASP A 18 -2.75 5.01 -16.63
C ASP A 18 -2.10 5.36 -15.30
N ILE A 19 -1.65 4.33 -14.59
CA ILE A 19 -0.83 4.49 -13.39
C ILE A 19 0.60 4.76 -13.83
N THR A 20 1.16 5.89 -13.40
CA THR A 20 2.51 6.33 -13.78
C THR A 20 3.51 6.34 -12.63
N GLU A 21 3.02 6.24 -11.39
CA GLU A 21 3.86 6.25 -10.20
C GLU A 21 3.79 4.93 -9.44
N PHE A 22 4.95 4.46 -9.01
CA PHE A 22 5.12 3.17 -8.34
C PHE A 22 6.09 3.27 -7.18
N VAL A 23 5.94 2.38 -6.20
CA VAL A 23 6.96 2.13 -5.17
C VAL A 23 7.62 0.80 -5.48
N SER A 24 8.94 0.81 -5.64
CA SER A 24 9.70 -0.41 -5.92
C SER A 24 9.57 -1.45 -4.81
N THR A 25 9.47 -2.71 -5.20
CA THR A 25 9.52 -3.85 -4.28
C THR A 25 10.95 -4.19 -3.81
N GLY A 26 11.96 -3.60 -4.44
CA GLY A 26 13.37 -3.96 -4.24
C GLY A 26 13.85 -5.08 -5.14
N SER A 27 12.97 -5.70 -5.89
CA SER A 27 13.26 -6.75 -6.87
C SER A 27 12.85 -6.29 -8.26
N TYR A 28 13.79 -6.24 -9.20
CA TYR A 28 13.47 -5.89 -10.58
C TYR A 28 12.51 -6.88 -11.23
N ALA A 29 12.67 -8.18 -10.95
CA ALA A 29 11.77 -9.20 -11.46
C ALA A 29 10.35 -9.04 -10.93
N MET A 30 10.19 -8.80 -9.64
CA MET A 30 8.88 -8.57 -9.03
C MET A 30 8.24 -7.28 -9.55
N ASN A 31 9.01 -6.20 -9.69
CA ASN A 31 8.54 -4.95 -10.28
C ASN A 31 7.98 -5.20 -11.69
N TRP A 32 8.71 -5.96 -12.51
CA TRP A 32 8.27 -6.30 -13.84
C TRP A 32 6.96 -7.10 -13.85
N VAL A 33 6.86 -8.11 -13.00
CA VAL A 33 5.65 -8.96 -12.91
C VAL A 33 4.42 -8.14 -12.51
N ILE A 34 4.58 -7.20 -11.59
CA ILE A 34 3.47 -6.39 -11.08
C ILE A 34 3.07 -5.27 -12.05
N SER A 35 4.04 -4.55 -12.59
CA SER A 35 3.80 -3.29 -13.31
C SER A 35 4.20 -3.29 -14.78
N GLY A 36 4.85 -4.34 -15.26
CA GLY A 36 5.43 -4.37 -16.61
C GLY A 36 6.66 -3.46 -16.77
N ARG A 37 7.26 -3.02 -15.66
CA ARG A 37 8.42 -2.12 -15.65
C ARG A 37 9.43 -2.56 -14.60
N PHE A 38 10.70 -2.61 -14.93
CA PHE A 38 11.77 -2.93 -13.99
C PHE A 38 11.94 -1.85 -12.91
N ASP A 39 11.65 -0.60 -13.25
CA ASP A 39 11.63 0.56 -12.34
C ASP A 39 10.25 0.84 -11.73
N GLY A 40 9.31 -0.06 -11.89
CA GLY A 40 7.95 0.04 -11.38
C GLY A 40 7.80 -0.52 -9.96
N GLY A 41 6.81 -1.37 -9.77
CA GLY A 41 6.49 -2.03 -8.51
C GLY A 41 5.03 -1.87 -8.11
N ILE A 42 4.79 -1.55 -6.84
CA ILE A 42 3.44 -1.35 -6.30
C ILE A 42 2.89 -0.01 -6.80
N PRO A 43 1.71 0.01 -7.45
CA PRO A 43 1.13 1.23 -7.99
C PRO A 43 0.66 2.18 -6.88
N ILE A 44 0.97 3.46 -7.05
CA ILE A 44 0.47 4.52 -6.17
C ILE A 44 -0.95 4.91 -6.61
N GLY A 45 -1.84 5.15 -5.65
CA GLY A 45 -3.23 5.49 -5.91
C GLY A 45 -4.14 4.29 -6.20
N ALA A 46 -3.66 3.07 -5.93
CA ALA A 46 -4.43 1.84 -6.10
C ALA A 46 -4.37 0.98 -4.83
N ILE A 47 -5.31 0.05 -4.72
CA ILE A 47 -5.31 -0.97 -3.67
C ILE A 47 -4.59 -2.21 -4.21
N THR A 48 -3.55 -2.65 -3.51
CA THR A 48 -2.80 -3.86 -3.84
C THR A 48 -3.01 -4.90 -2.76
N GLN A 49 -3.37 -6.11 -3.16
CA GLN A 49 -3.52 -7.25 -2.26
C GLN A 49 -2.34 -8.21 -2.41
N ILE A 50 -1.72 -8.59 -1.28
CA ILE A 50 -0.67 -9.60 -1.22
C ILE A 50 -1.23 -10.83 -0.52
N GLN A 51 -1.27 -11.96 -1.22
CA GLN A 51 -1.78 -13.23 -0.73
C GLN A 51 -0.67 -14.28 -0.68
N GLY A 52 -0.79 -15.19 0.27
CA GLY A 52 0.10 -16.33 0.41
C GLY A 52 -0.27 -17.15 1.63
N GLY A 53 0.24 -18.36 1.71
CA GLY A 53 0.09 -19.22 2.89
C GLY A 53 0.82 -18.68 4.12
N SER A 54 0.62 -19.30 5.27
CA SER A 54 1.38 -18.98 6.48
C SER A 54 2.89 -19.08 6.21
N SER A 55 3.67 -18.17 6.80
CA SER A 55 5.14 -18.15 6.67
C SER A 55 5.64 -17.99 5.22
N SER A 56 4.87 -17.33 4.35
CA SER A 56 5.25 -17.06 2.97
C SER A 56 5.94 -15.71 2.77
N ALA A 57 6.40 -15.07 3.83
CA ALA A 57 7.11 -13.79 3.84
C ALA A 57 6.30 -12.58 3.34
N LYS A 58 4.96 -12.62 3.42
CA LYS A 58 4.08 -11.50 3.03
C LYS A 58 4.44 -10.20 3.74
N THR A 59 4.58 -10.24 5.06
CA THR A 59 4.91 -9.07 5.88
C THR A 59 6.32 -8.56 5.60
N ALA A 60 7.28 -9.45 5.29
CA ALA A 60 8.63 -9.07 4.90
C ALA A 60 8.65 -8.27 3.59
N VAL A 61 7.92 -8.74 2.58
CA VAL A 61 7.78 -8.04 1.30
C VAL A 61 7.12 -6.68 1.52
N LEU A 62 6.03 -6.65 2.27
CA LEU A 62 5.31 -5.40 2.58
C LEU A 62 6.22 -4.41 3.32
N SER A 63 6.94 -4.86 4.35
CA SER A 63 7.86 -4.00 5.12
C SER A 63 8.95 -3.40 4.25
N ASN A 64 9.48 -4.16 3.29
CA ASN A 64 10.46 -3.67 2.34
C ASN A 64 9.89 -2.57 1.43
N VAL A 65 8.69 -2.78 0.90
CA VAL A 65 7.99 -1.78 0.06
C VAL A 65 7.73 -0.50 0.86
N LEU A 66 7.20 -0.64 2.07
CA LEU A 66 6.87 0.51 2.94
C LEU A 66 8.12 1.28 3.37
N GLY A 67 9.23 0.60 3.67
CA GLY A 67 10.50 1.24 3.94
C GLY A 67 11.02 2.06 2.75
N ARG A 68 10.82 1.57 1.54
CA ARG A 68 11.14 2.33 0.31
C ARG A 68 10.21 3.54 0.12
N ALA A 69 8.95 3.41 0.46
CA ALA A 69 8.02 4.54 0.46
C ALA A 69 8.45 5.63 1.45
N GLN A 70 8.84 5.26 2.67
CA GLN A 70 9.37 6.22 3.65
C GLN A 70 10.59 6.98 3.13
N LYS A 71 11.54 6.28 2.48
CA LYS A 71 12.72 6.90 1.88
C LYS A 71 12.39 7.91 0.77
N ARG A 72 11.25 7.78 0.16
CA ARG A 72 10.72 8.72 -0.83
C ARG A 72 9.92 9.88 -0.21
N GLY A 73 9.81 9.93 1.11
CA GLY A 73 9.10 10.97 1.83
C GLY A 73 7.60 10.71 2.06
N TYR A 74 7.11 9.49 1.79
CA TYR A 74 5.74 9.12 2.10
C TYR A 74 5.57 8.82 3.59
N HIS A 75 4.46 9.24 4.14
CA HIS A 75 4.03 8.78 5.46
C HIS A 75 3.44 7.37 5.34
N VAL A 76 3.87 6.48 6.23
CA VAL A 76 3.42 5.08 6.25
C VAL A 76 2.57 4.85 7.48
N ALA A 77 1.37 4.36 7.27
CA ALA A 77 0.44 3.97 8.33
C ALA A 77 0.10 2.47 8.19
N ILE A 78 0.19 1.73 9.28
CA ILE A 78 -0.10 0.30 9.32
C ILE A 78 -1.13 0.01 10.40
N ALA A 79 -2.22 -0.65 10.01
CA ALA A 79 -3.13 -1.31 10.94
C ALA A 79 -2.68 -2.77 11.12
N ASP A 80 -2.03 -3.06 12.24
CA ASP A 80 -1.47 -4.39 12.53
C ASP A 80 -2.45 -5.21 13.37
N VAL A 81 -3.18 -6.09 12.70
CA VAL A 81 -4.17 -6.98 13.34
C VAL A 81 -3.50 -8.15 14.04
N GLU A 82 -2.39 -8.65 13.50
CA GLU A 82 -1.67 -9.82 14.02
C GLU A 82 -0.70 -9.47 15.15
N ASN A 83 -0.41 -8.19 15.34
CA ASN A 83 0.53 -7.69 16.34
C ASN A 83 1.94 -8.31 16.21
N THR A 84 2.40 -8.45 14.98
CA THR A 84 3.67 -9.14 14.64
C THR A 84 4.82 -8.20 14.35
N LEU A 85 4.56 -6.91 14.18
CA LEU A 85 5.59 -5.92 13.90
C LEU A 85 6.33 -5.52 15.16
N SER A 86 7.65 -5.71 15.15
CA SER A 86 8.56 -5.21 16.17
C SER A 86 9.58 -4.24 15.55
N PRO A 87 10.20 -3.34 16.33
CA PRO A 87 11.25 -2.47 15.82
C PRO A 87 12.39 -3.24 15.14
N SER A 88 12.82 -4.34 15.74
CA SER A 88 13.87 -5.20 15.17
C SER A 88 13.48 -5.78 13.82
N TYR A 89 12.24 -6.27 13.70
CA TYR A 89 11.70 -6.80 12.45
C TYR A 89 11.62 -5.73 11.37
N CYS A 90 11.09 -4.57 11.70
CA CYS A 90 11.00 -3.44 10.78
C CYS A 90 12.38 -3.04 10.25
N ASN A 91 13.37 -2.93 11.13
CA ASN A 91 14.72 -2.52 10.76
C ASN A 91 15.42 -3.49 9.81
N ILE A 92 15.19 -4.81 9.96
CA ILE A 92 15.75 -5.82 9.05
C ILE A 92 15.33 -5.57 7.60
N PHE A 93 14.09 -5.12 7.39
CA PHE A 93 13.52 -4.88 6.05
C PHE A 93 13.58 -3.40 5.62
N GLY A 94 14.27 -2.55 6.37
CA GLY A 94 14.46 -1.16 6.03
C GLY A 94 13.26 -0.25 6.31
N LEU A 95 12.28 -0.72 7.09
CA LEU A 95 11.15 0.08 7.57
C LEU A 95 11.55 0.78 8.88
N ASP A 96 11.53 2.11 8.87
CA ASP A 96 11.83 2.91 10.05
C ASP A 96 10.65 2.91 11.02
N SER A 97 10.82 2.22 12.13
CA SER A 97 9.78 2.08 13.15
C SER A 97 9.49 3.38 13.93
N ASP A 98 10.43 4.31 13.99
CA ASP A 98 10.25 5.58 14.70
C ASP A 98 9.38 6.57 13.91
N ASN A 99 9.34 6.40 12.60
CA ASN A 99 8.52 7.21 11.69
C ASN A 99 7.33 6.45 11.10
N LEU A 100 6.84 5.46 11.84
CA LEU A 100 5.71 4.61 11.43
C LEU A 100 4.47 4.98 12.24
N ILE A 101 3.36 5.22 11.55
CA ILE A 101 2.06 5.37 12.18
C ILE A 101 1.47 3.97 12.34
N LEU A 102 1.60 3.41 13.55
CA LEU A 102 1.18 2.03 13.84
C LEU A 102 -0.03 2.01 14.76
N TYR A 103 -1.00 1.20 14.42
CA TYR A 103 -2.16 0.94 15.25
C TYR A 103 -2.49 -0.55 15.32
N ASN A 104 -2.62 -1.08 16.50
CA ASN A 104 -3.05 -2.46 16.75
C ASN A 104 -4.57 -2.49 16.83
N THR A 105 -5.21 -2.89 15.76
CA THR A 105 -6.67 -2.93 15.68
C THR A 105 -7.20 -4.30 16.10
N ARG A 106 -8.46 -4.33 16.57
CA ARG A 106 -9.14 -5.57 16.95
C ARG A 106 -10.37 -5.86 16.08
N SER A 107 -10.82 -4.88 15.31
CA SER A 107 -11.98 -5.02 14.44
C SER A 107 -11.79 -4.24 13.13
N ILE A 108 -12.59 -4.58 12.13
CA ILE A 108 -12.60 -3.88 10.85
C ILE A 108 -13.12 -2.45 11.02
N GLU A 109 -14.14 -2.27 11.83
CA GLU A 109 -14.75 -0.96 12.13
C GLU A 109 -13.73 -0.02 12.77
N GLU A 110 -13.01 -0.48 13.81
CA GLU A 110 -11.91 0.28 14.41
C GLU A 110 -10.85 0.68 13.40
N THR A 111 -10.49 -0.24 12.50
CA THR A 111 -9.49 0.02 11.46
C THR A 111 -9.90 1.16 10.55
N PHE A 112 -11.14 1.14 10.05
CA PHE A 112 -11.64 2.19 9.16
C PHE A 112 -11.80 3.53 9.89
N ASP A 113 -12.29 3.54 11.11
CA ASP A 113 -12.39 4.75 11.95
C ASP A 113 -11.01 5.38 12.20
N TRP A 114 -10.02 4.55 12.48
CA TRP A 114 -8.64 4.99 12.65
C TRP A 114 -8.05 5.55 11.35
N MET A 115 -8.25 4.88 10.24
CA MET A 115 -7.78 5.35 8.92
C MET A 115 -8.36 6.72 8.57
N GLU A 116 -9.66 6.93 8.80
CA GLU A 116 -10.31 8.21 8.58
C GLU A 116 -9.69 9.32 9.43
N LYS A 117 -9.44 9.06 10.71
CA LYS A 117 -8.80 10.02 11.61
C LYS A 117 -7.37 10.36 11.17
N VAL A 118 -6.57 9.36 10.82
CA VAL A 118 -5.19 9.57 10.35
C VAL A 118 -5.17 10.42 9.09
N ILE A 119 -6.03 10.13 8.13
CA ILE A 119 -6.11 10.89 6.88
C ILE A 119 -6.53 12.35 7.14
N SER A 120 -7.41 12.58 8.11
CA SER A 120 -7.88 13.95 8.44
C SER A 120 -6.81 14.80 9.13
N GLU A 121 -5.81 14.19 9.76
CA GLU A 121 -4.71 14.88 10.45
C GLU A 121 -3.49 15.15 9.56
N ILE A 122 -3.43 14.52 8.41
CA ILE A 122 -2.37 14.74 7.41
C ILE A 122 -2.80 15.88 6.47
#